data_ca223098704365b960ee160df17201c7
#
_entry.id   ca223098704365b960ee160df17201c7
#
_cell.length_a   1.000
_cell.length_b   1.000
_cell.length_c   1.000
_cell.angle_alpha   90.00
_cell.angle_beta   90.00
_cell.angle_gamma   90.00
#
_symmetry.space_group_name_H-M   'P 1'
#
loop_
_entity.id
_entity.type
_entity.pdbx_description
1 polymer ?
#
loop_
_entity_poly.entity_id
_entity_poly.type
_entity_poly.pdbx_seq_one_letter_code
_entity_poly.pdbx_strand_id
1 'polypeptide(L)'
;MKYLQKLGKALMLPVAALPVAGILMGVGYLLAPAVMGAAGDTTGFAYTAGFLLIKAGGALIDNMAWLFAVGAAVGLADDHDGTAGLAGLVAFLMIQQLLNPAVVGTIRGMDADAQTAWLATTEGIAFSKIAGNSFIGILSAVIGGTCYNKFKDTRLPDWLAFFSGKRCVAIMTAVICIVVSVVLLFAWPLIFGALVALGEGIAAMSGIGAGIYAFLNRLLIPTGLHHALNNVFWFDTIGLGDLTHFWAGETSADVKWSLGMYMSGFFPCMMFGIPGAALAMVQTAKNKKAAIGLVVSAAICAFVCGVTEPFEFGVMFLCFPLYVVYAALYGVFTVITYFVGFRAGFCFSAGATDLLFSASLPAAANTWMIIPLGIAAFVVFYLVFRFAITKFDLMTPGREDEDVEETSASAAAGDDKFAALAAAVLAAVGGKENVKTVDCCATRLRFELGDSELVDEAACKKAGALGVMKMDKGATQVIIGTQVQAVAEELKKLL
;
A
#
# COMPACT_ATOMS: atom_id res chain seq x y z
N MET A 1 0.99 -4.84 -17.50
CA MET A 1 1.42 -3.70 -16.68
C MET A 1 0.26 -2.80 -16.24
N LYS A 2 -0.64 -2.31 -17.12
CA LYS A 2 -1.77 -1.42 -16.75
C LYS A 2 -2.65 -1.95 -15.60
N TYR A 3 -2.99 -3.25 -15.60
CA TYR A 3 -3.83 -3.86 -14.56
C TYR A 3 -3.16 -3.89 -13.18
N LEU A 4 -1.87 -4.27 -13.12
CA LEU A 4 -1.11 -4.28 -11.86
C LEU A 4 -0.97 -2.87 -11.26
N GLN A 5 -0.79 -1.85 -12.11
CA GLN A 5 -0.78 -0.45 -11.66
C GLN A 5 -2.15 0.00 -11.12
N LYS A 6 -3.26 -0.45 -11.77
CA LYS A 6 -4.62 -0.18 -11.28
C LYS A 6 -4.85 -0.86 -9.93
N LEU A 7 -4.40 -2.10 -9.77
CA LEU A 7 -4.48 -2.84 -8.52
C LEU A 7 -3.66 -2.16 -7.41
N GLY A 8 -2.40 -1.78 -7.68
CA GLY A 8 -1.57 -1.07 -6.71
C GLY A 8 -2.22 0.23 -6.22
N LYS A 9 -2.79 1.02 -7.16
CA LYS A 9 -3.54 2.24 -6.79
C LYS A 9 -4.78 1.92 -5.94
N ALA A 10 -5.54 0.88 -6.29
CA ALA A 10 -6.74 0.49 -5.56
C ALA A 10 -6.45 0.04 -4.12
N LEU A 11 -5.27 -0.58 -3.89
CA LEU A 11 -4.83 -1.02 -2.57
C LEU A 11 -4.43 0.15 -1.65
N MET A 12 -4.14 1.34 -2.18
CA MET A 12 -3.83 2.51 -1.35
C MET A 12 -5.04 3.00 -0.54
N LEU A 13 -6.26 2.81 -1.04
CA LEU A 13 -7.47 3.29 -0.35
C LEU A 13 -7.66 2.63 1.03
N PRO A 14 -7.68 1.29 1.17
CA PRO A 14 -7.78 0.65 2.49
C PRO A 14 -6.55 0.89 3.37
N VAL A 15 -5.36 1.01 2.79
CA VAL A 15 -4.11 1.29 3.53
C VAL A 15 -4.15 2.65 4.21
N ALA A 16 -4.87 3.63 3.66
CA ALA A 16 -5.01 4.96 4.25
C ALA A 16 -5.65 4.97 5.66
N ALA A 17 -6.32 3.90 6.08
CA ALA A 17 -6.86 3.75 7.43
C ALA A 17 -5.80 3.36 8.48
N LEU A 18 -4.67 2.77 8.06
CA LEU A 18 -3.66 2.22 8.97
C LEU A 18 -2.90 3.26 9.81
N PRO A 19 -2.61 4.49 9.33
CA PRO A 19 -2.01 5.52 10.18
C PRO A 19 -2.84 5.81 11.42
N VAL A 20 -4.17 5.79 11.30
CA VAL A 20 -5.08 5.98 12.43
C VAL A 20 -4.93 4.85 13.45
N ALA A 21 -4.83 3.60 12.97
CA ALA A 21 -4.58 2.44 13.82
C ALA A 21 -3.26 2.58 14.59
N GLY A 22 -2.17 2.95 13.90
CA GLY A 22 -0.85 3.15 14.50
C GLY A 22 -0.86 4.23 15.58
N ILE A 23 -1.48 5.38 15.32
CA ILE A 23 -1.60 6.48 16.30
C ILE A 23 -2.42 6.03 17.52
N LEU A 24 -3.59 5.41 17.31
CA LEU A 24 -4.45 4.95 18.40
C LEU A 24 -3.74 3.94 19.28
N MET A 25 -3.12 2.92 18.70
CA MET A 25 -2.38 1.91 19.45
C MET A 25 -1.16 2.51 20.15
N GLY A 26 -0.37 3.34 19.47
CA GLY A 26 0.81 3.96 20.06
C GLY A 26 0.48 4.82 21.27
N VAL A 27 -0.50 5.71 21.16
CA VAL A 27 -1.00 6.52 22.30
C VAL A 27 -1.59 5.60 23.39
N GLY A 28 -2.32 4.58 22.97
CA GLY A 28 -2.90 3.60 23.89
C GLY A 28 -1.84 2.89 24.74
N TYR A 29 -0.75 2.42 24.15
CA TYR A 29 0.34 1.78 24.87
C TYR A 29 1.11 2.74 25.80
N LEU A 30 1.22 4.02 25.44
CA LEU A 30 1.78 5.03 26.36
C LEU A 30 0.91 5.22 27.60
N LEU A 31 -0.42 5.18 27.46
CA LEU A 31 -1.36 5.36 28.58
C LEU A 31 -1.57 4.08 29.41
N ALA A 32 -1.44 2.92 28.80
CA ALA A 32 -1.68 1.62 29.40
C ALA A 32 -0.52 0.63 29.14
N PRO A 33 0.71 0.91 29.59
CA PRO A 33 1.86 0.04 29.36
C PRO A 33 1.70 -1.36 29.99
N ALA A 34 0.89 -1.48 31.02
CA ALA A 34 0.58 -2.76 31.67
C ALA A 34 -0.12 -3.77 30.72
N VAL A 35 -0.77 -3.32 29.65
CA VAL A 35 -1.36 -4.21 28.63
C VAL A 35 -0.28 -5.07 27.94
N MET A 36 0.96 -4.61 27.92
CA MET A 36 2.12 -5.30 27.34
C MET A 36 3.01 -5.98 28.40
N GLY A 37 2.49 -6.21 29.60
CA GLY A 37 3.27 -6.83 30.68
C GLY A 37 4.31 -5.90 31.33
N ALA A 38 4.37 -4.62 30.96
CA ALA A 38 5.20 -3.63 31.63
C ALA A 38 4.61 -3.29 33.02
N ALA A 39 5.48 -2.83 33.95
CA ALA A 39 5.01 -2.36 35.25
C ALA A 39 4.10 -1.13 35.09
N GLY A 40 2.91 -1.19 35.65
CA GLY A 40 1.94 -0.10 35.58
C GLY A 40 0.60 -0.46 36.24
N ASP A 41 -0.25 0.55 36.42
CA ASP A 41 -1.58 0.34 36.95
C ASP A 41 -2.46 -0.38 35.90
N THR A 42 -3.18 -1.39 36.32
CA THR A 42 -4.18 -2.12 35.54
C THR A 42 -5.60 -1.59 35.78
N THR A 43 -5.73 -0.48 36.47
CA THR A 43 -7.00 0.16 36.85
C THR A 43 -6.88 1.68 36.68
N GLY A 44 -8.02 2.35 36.67
CA GLY A 44 -8.07 3.81 36.59
C GLY A 44 -8.33 4.35 35.18
N PHE A 45 -8.55 5.67 35.10
CA PHE A 45 -8.97 6.34 33.88
C PHE A 45 -7.94 6.24 32.77
N ALA A 46 -6.66 6.44 33.06
CA ALA A 46 -5.59 6.41 32.06
C ALA A 46 -5.46 5.01 31.44
N TYR A 47 -5.46 3.95 32.26
CA TYR A 47 -5.43 2.58 31.78
C TYR A 47 -6.66 2.26 30.91
N THR A 48 -7.87 2.59 31.38
CA THR A 48 -9.10 2.34 30.61
C THR A 48 -9.10 3.08 29.28
N ALA A 49 -8.71 4.35 29.26
CA ALA A 49 -8.60 5.13 28.04
C ALA A 49 -7.55 4.52 27.08
N GLY A 50 -6.37 4.19 27.59
CA GLY A 50 -5.32 3.54 26.82
C GLY A 50 -5.76 2.19 26.23
N PHE A 51 -6.41 1.35 27.05
CA PHE A 51 -6.95 0.06 26.61
C PHE A 51 -7.99 0.20 25.49
N LEU A 52 -8.90 1.18 25.61
CA LEU A 52 -9.89 1.46 24.57
C LEU A 52 -9.22 1.91 23.26
N LEU A 53 -8.19 2.77 23.34
CA LEU A 53 -7.44 3.19 22.15
C LEU A 53 -6.70 2.02 21.50
N ILE A 54 -6.06 1.14 22.27
CA ILE A 54 -5.42 -0.08 21.76
C ILE A 54 -6.44 -0.96 21.02
N LYS A 55 -7.61 -1.19 21.63
CA LYS A 55 -8.66 -2.00 21.02
C LYS A 55 -9.25 -1.35 19.76
N ALA A 56 -9.40 -0.03 19.75
CA ALA A 56 -9.89 0.71 18.57
C ALA A 56 -8.88 0.65 17.41
N GLY A 57 -7.59 0.83 17.67
CA GLY A 57 -6.55 0.67 16.66
C GLY A 57 -6.41 -0.78 16.19
N GLY A 58 -6.39 -1.73 17.11
CA GLY A 58 -6.34 -3.15 16.81
C GLY A 58 -7.50 -3.62 15.93
N ALA A 59 -8.71 -3.08 16.11
CA ALA A 59 -9.86 -3.41 15.27
C ALA A 59 -9.62 -3.14 13.77
N LEU A 60 -8.81 -2.16 13.42
CA LEU A 60 -8.46 -1.88 12.01
C LEU A 60 -7.43 -2.89 11.49
N ILE A 61 -6.42 -3.23 12.30
CA ILE A 61 -5.34 -4.16 11.92
C ILE A 61 -5.88 -5.58 11.82
N ASP A 62 -6.64 -6.02 12.80
CA ASP A 62 -7.20 -7.38 12.86
C ASP A 62 -8.19 -7.65 11.72
N ASN A 63 -8.80 -6.60 11.16
CA ASN A 63 -9.77 -6.68 10.08
C ASN A 63 -9.25 -6.15 8.73
N MET A 64 -7.94 -6.13 8.52
CA MET A 64 -7.35 -5.67 7.25
C MET A 64 -7.89 -6.38 6.02
N ALA A 65 -8.15 -7.68 6.12
CA ALA A 65 -8.73 -8.47 5.02
C ALA A 65 -10.08 -7.90 4.54
N TRP A 66 -10.92 -7.45 5.48
CA TRP A 66 -12.19 -6.78 5.19
C TRP A 66 -12.00 -5.43 4.53
N LEU A 67 -11.04 -4.63 5.04
CA LEU A 67 -10.73 -3.32 4.49
C LEU A 67 -10.21 -3.45 3.04
N PHE A 68 -9.38 -4.46 2.77
CA PHE A 68 -8.93 -4.74 1.41
C PHE A 68 -10.07 -5.21 0.51
N ALA A 69 -10.92 -6.13 0.97
CA ALA A 69 -12.03 -6.65 0.18
C ALA A 69 -12.98 -5.55 -0.29
N VAL A 70 -13.30 -4.60 0.59
CA VAL A 70 -14.22 -3.49 0.28
C VAL A 70 -13.48 -2.35 -0.44
N GLY A 71 -12.41 -1.83 0.16
CA GLY A 71 -11.74 -0.62 -0.30
C GLY A 71 -11.05 -0.81 -1.65
N ALA A 72 -10.35 -1.93 -1.85
CA ALA A 72 -9.72 -2.19 -3.13
C ALA A 72 -10.72 -2.52 -4.24
N ALA A 73 -11.89 -3.12 -3.92
CA ALA A 73 -12.95 -3.33 -4.92
C ALA A 73 -13.51 -2.01 -5.45
N VAL A 74 -13.74 -1.03 -4.56
CA VAL A 74 -14.14 0.34 -4.95
C VAL A 74 -13.03 1.00 -5.79
N GLY A 75 -11.77 0.86 -5.37
CA GLY A 75 -10.62 1.39 -6.12
C GLY A 75 -10.43 0.76 -7.51
N LEU A 76 -10.89 -0.48 -7.71
CA LEU A 76 -10.86 -1.18 -9.00
C LEU A 76 -12.06 -0.86 -9.89
N ALA A 77 -13.15 -0.35 -9.33
CA ALA A 77 -14.31 0.08 -10.10
C ALA A 77 -13.96 1.27 -11.00
N ASP A 78 -14.51 1.30 -12.22
CA ASP A 78 -14.20 2.36 -13.19
C ASP A 78 -14.75 3.72 -12.77
N ASP A 79 -15.84 3.71 -12.00
CA ASP A 79 -16.55 4.89 -11.49
C ASP A 79 -16.47 5.02 -9.95
N HIS A 80 -15.67 4.20 -9.27
CA HIS A 80 -15.50 4.18 -7.82
C HIS A 80 -16.82 4.03 -7.03
N ASP A 81 -17.80 3.33 -7.59
CA ASP A 81 -19.10 3.16 -6.99
C ASP A 81 -19.08 2.21 -5.78
N GLY A 82 -19.83 2.55 -4.73
CA GLY A 82 -19.91 1.74 -3.51
C GLY A 82 -20.47 0.32 -3.71
N THR A 83 -21.24 0.08 -4.80
CA THR A 83 -21.73 -1.26 -5.15
C THR A 83 -20.57 -2.23 -5.44
N ALA A 84 -19.45 -1.73 -5.96
CA ALA A 84 -18.24 -2.55 -6.14
C ALA A 84 -17.67 -3.00 -4.79
N GLY A 85 -17.71 -2.13 -3.77
CA GLY A 85 -17.31 -2.48 -2.40
C GLY A 85 -18.21 -3.56 -1.81
N LEU A 86 -19.53 -3.46 -2.02
CA LEU A 86 -20.49 -4.50 -1.62
C LEU A 86 -20.16 -5.83 -2.34
N ALA A 87 -19.85 -5.80 -3.62
CA ALA A 87 -19.47 -7.00 -4.37
C ALA A 87 -18.19 -7.63 -3.82
N GLY A 88 -17.16 -6.81 -3.48
CA GLY A 88 -15.94 -7.28 -2.83
C GLY A 88 -16.22 -7.92 -1.47
N LEU A 89 -17.12 -7.32 -0.68
CA LEU A 89 -17.55 -7.89 0.60
C LEU A 89 -18.29 -9.22 0.42
N VAL A 90 -19.21 -9.31 -0.53
CA VAL A 90 -19.92 -10.55 -0.87
C VAL A 90 -18.91 -11.65 -1.25
N ALA A 91 -17.94 -11.31 -2.10
CA ALA A 91 -16.90 -12.26 -2.49
C ALA A 91 -16.11 -12.76 -1.29
N PHE A 92 -15.70 -11.86 -0.39
CA PHE A 92 -14.93 -12.20 0.79
C PHE A 92 -15.71 -13.11 1.75
N LEU A 93 -16.95 -12.74 2.07
CA LEU A 93 -17.83 -13.54 2.93
C LEU A 93 -18.08 -14.94 2.38
N MET A 94 -18.33 -15.05 1.08
CA MET A 94 -18.55 -16.34 0.45
C MET A 94 -17.33 -17.22 0.45
N ILE A 95 -16.15 -16.69 0.08
CA ILE A 95 -14.90 -17.46 0.10
C ILE A 95 -14.58 -17.88 1.53
N GLN A 96 -14.68 -16.97 2.50
CA GLN A 96 -14.44 -17.27 3.90
C GLN A 96 -15.36 -18.37 4.44
N GLN A 97 -16.66 -18.32 4.09
CA GLN A 97 -17.64 -19.30 4.57
C GLN A 97 -17.46 -20.66 3.89
N LEU A 98 -17.31 -20.68 2.55
CA LEU A 98 -17.19 -21.93 1.78
C LEU A 98 -15.89 -22.68 2.07
N LEU A 99 -14.82 -21.95 2.40
CA LEU A 99 -13.52 -22.52 2.77
C LEU A 99 -13.27 -22.54 4.28
N ASN A 100 -14.30 -22.33 5.09
CA ASN A 100 -14.20 -22.52 6.53
C ASN A 100 -13.81 -23.96 6.86
N PRO A 101 -12.90 -24.19 7.82
CA PRO A 101 -12.45 -25.55 8.16
C PRO A 101 -13.57 -26.55 8.44
N ALA A 102 -14.65 -26.11 9.10
CA ALA A 102 -15.79 -27.00 9.38
C ALA A 102 -16.51 -27.42 8.11
N VAL A 103 -16.68 -26.48 7.16
CA VAL A 103 -17.30 -26.75 5.85
C VAL A 103 -16.41 -27.69 5.02
N VAL A 104 -15.11 -27.41 4.96
CA VAL A 104 -14.13 -28.23 4.25
C VAL A 104 -14.08 -29.65 4.82
N GLY A 105 -14.05 -29.80 6.16
CA GLY A 105 -14.11 -31.11 6.82
C GLY A 105 -15.38 -31.88 6.45
N THR A 106 -16.52 -31.22 6.44
CA THR A 106 -17.81 -31.82 6.03
C THR A 106 -17.78 -32.27 4.55
N ILE A 107 -17.27 -31.42 3.64
CA ILE A 107 -17.14 -31.76 2.19
C ILE A 107 -16.25 -32.99 1.99
N ARG A 108 -15.23 -33.15 2.83
CA ARG A 108 -14.28 -34.29 2.79
C ARG A 108 -14.78 -35.51 3.56
N GLY A 109 -15.93 -35.44 4.19
CA GLY A 109 -16.50 -36.56 4.97
C GLY A 109 -15.72 -36.88 6.24
N MET A 110 -15.04 -35.90 6.85
CA MET A 110 -14.28 -36.07 8.08
C MET A 110 -15.22 -36.15 9.28
N ASP A 111 -14.97 -37.08 10.19
CA ASP A 111 -15.55 -37.04 11.52
C ASP A 111 -14.81 -36.05 12.44
N ALA A 112 -15.29 -35.86 13.66
CA ALA A 112 -14.76 -34.87 14.60
C ALA A 112 -13.28 -35.10 14.97
N ASP A 113 -12.88 -36.34 15.11
CA ASP A 113 -11.51 -36.72 15.51
C ASP A 113 -10.56 -36.52 14.31
N ALA A 114 -10.96 -36.95 13.11
CA ALA A 114 -10.22 -36.73 11.87
C ALA A 114 -10.09 -35.24 11.55
N GLN A 115 -11.14 -34.45 11.78
CA GLN A 115 -11.10 -32.99 11.58
C GLN A 115 -10.13 -32.33 12.57
N THR A 116 -10.13 -32.74 13.83
CA THR A 116 -9.21 -32.21 14.84
C THR A 116 -7.75 -32.52 14.47
N ALA A 117 -7.47 -33.75 14.06
CA ALA A 117 -6.15 -34.15 13.61
C ALA A 117 -5.71 -33.40 12.32
N TRP A 118 -6.64 -33.20 11.38
CA TRP A 118 -6.37 -32.47 10.14
C TRP A 118 -6.09 -30.99 10.40
N LEU A 119 -6.78 -30.35 11.35
CA LEU A 119 -6.54 -28.93 11.72
C LEU A 119 -5.12 -28.67 12.22
N ALA A 120 -4.43 -29.68 12.75
CA ALA A 120 -3.02 -29.59 13.14
C ALA A 120 -2.03 -29.70 11.96
N THR A 121 -2.49 -30.09 10.78
CA THR A 121 -1.66 -30.18 9.58
C THR A 121 -1.49 -28.80 8.90
N THR A 122 -0.44 -28.64 8.08
CA THR A 122 -0.23 -27.42 7.27
C THR A 122 -1.46 -27.09 6.42
N GLU A 123 -2.15 -28.11 5.90
CA GLU A 123 -3.36 -27.92 5.11
C GLU A 123 -4.53 -27.40 5.97
N GLY A 124 -4.78 -27.99 7.13
CA GLY A 124 -5.82 -27.51 8.04
C GLY A 124 -5.57 -26.10 8.54
N ILE A 125 -4.30 -25.77 8.84
CA ILE A 125 -3.86 -24.42 9.21
C ILE A 125 -4.15 -23.45 8.05
N ALA A 126 -3.87 -23.85 6.79
CA ALA A 126 -4.15 -23.01 5.61
C ALA A 126 -5.61 -22.55 5.55
N PHE A 127 -6.55 -23.46 5.80
CA PHE A 127 -7.98 -23.12 5.83
C PHE A 127 -8.39 -22.33 7.08
N SER A 128 -7.77 -22.58 8.22
CA SER A 128 -8.03 -21.83 9.47
C SER A 128 -7.64 -20.36 9.35
N LYS A 129 -6.63 -20.04 8.54
CA LYS A 129 -6.12 -18.67 8.34
C LYS A 129 -6.83 -17.89 7.20
N ILE A 130 -7.84 -18.44 6.55
CA ILE A 130 -8.57 -17.75 5.45
C ILE A 130 -9.31 -16.53 5.96
N ALA A 131 -9.95 -16.58 7.12
CA ALA A 131 -10.82 -15.53 7.63
C ALA A 131 -10.13 -14.17 7.83
N GLY A 132 -8.89 -14.16 8.30
CA GLY A 132 -8.08 -12.93 8.50
C GLY A 132 -7.08 -12.66 7.38
N ASN A 133 -7.11 -13.43 6.30
CA ASN A 133 -6.06 -13.38 5.29
C ASN A 133 -6.23 -12.21 4.31
N SER A 134 -5.31 -11.24 4.34
CA SER A 134 -5.34 -10.06 3.45
C SER A 134 -5.21 -10.43 1.98
N PHE A 135 -4.53 -11.53 1.62
CA PHE A 135 -4.48 -12.01 0.24
C PHE A 135 -5.88 -12.43 -0.25
N ILE A 136 -6.65 -13.13 0.59
CA ILE A 136 -8.04 -13.49 0.29
C ILE A 136 -8.89 -12.21 0.18
N GLY A 137 -8.65 -11.21 1.04
CA GLY A 137 -9.29 -9.88 0.93
C GLY A 137 -9.01 -9.22 -0.42
N ILE A 138 -7.75 -9.19 -0.85
CA ILE A 138 -7.34 -8.63 -2.14
C ILE A 138 -7.94 -9.42 -3.31
N LEU A 139 -7.91 -10.74 -3.25
CA LEU A 139 -8.54 -11.60 -4.27
C LEU A 139 -10.04 -11.32 -4.39
N SER A 140 -10.72 -11.17 -3.26
CA SER A 140 -12.15 -10.83 -3.20
C SER A 140 -12.44 -9.45 -3.80
N ALA A 141 -11.56 -8.48 -3.55
CA ALA A 141 -11.65 -7.16 -4.17
C ALA A 141 -11.50 -7.22 -5.70
N VAL A 142 -10.56 -8.03 -6.20
CA VAL A 142 -10.36 -8.24 -7.64
C VAL A 142 -11.60 -8.87 -8.27
N ILE A 143 -12.18 -9.89 -7.62
CA ILE A 143 -13.43 -10.52 -8.09
C ILE A 143 -14.57 -9.50 -8.08
N GLY A 144 -14.80 -8.82 -6.96
CA GLY A 144 -15.90 -7.85 -6.80
C GLY A 144 -15.81 -6.69 -7.77
N GLY A 145 -14.63 -6.05 -7.88
CA GLY A 145 -14.40 -4.94 -8.81
C GLY A 145 -14.51 -5.36 -10.28
N THR A 146 -14.03 -6.55 -10.64
CA THR A 146 -14.17 -7.10 -11.99
C THR A 146 -15.63 -7.42 -12.32
N CYS A 147 -16.35 -8.05 -11.38
CA CYS A 147 -17.77 -8.34 -11.54
C CYS A 147 -18.57 -7.03 -11.68
N TYR A 148 -18.25 -6.01 -10.88
CA TYR A 148 -18.89 -4.71 -10.98
C TYR A 148 -18.72 -4.12 -12.37
N ASN A 149 -17.49 -3.95 -12.83
CA ASN A 149 -17.20 -3.36 -14.14
C ASN A 149 -17.85 -4.11 -15.30
N LYS A 150 -18.00 -5.46 -15.17
CA LYS A 150 -18.55 -6.30 -16.22
C LYS A 150 -20.08 -6.34 -16.22
N PHE A 151 -20.73 -6.29 -15.05
CA PHE A 151 -22.16 -6.60 -14.92
C PHE A 151 -23.02 -5.41 -14.50
N LYS A 152 -22.45 -4.24 -14.20
CA LYS A 152 -23.20 -3.04 -13.75
C LYS A 152 -24.24 -2.54 -14.73
N ASP A 153 -24.07 -2.83 -16.03
CA ASP A 153 -24.97 -2.38 -17.09
C ASP A 153 -25.80 -3.54 -17.69
N THR A 154 -25.78 -4.72 -17.04
CA THR A 154 -26.48 -5.91 -17.55
C THR A 154 -27.98 -5.71 -17.50
N ARG A 155 -28.65 -5.89 -18.64
CA ARG A 155 -30.10 -5.91 -18.77
C ARG A 155 -30.58 -7.34 -18.77
N LEU A 156 -31.47 -7.67 -17.83
CA LEU A 156 -32.12 -8.96 -17.75
C LEU A 156 -33.51 -8.90 -18.39
N PRO A 157 -34.11 -10.04 -18.77
CA PRO A 157 -35.47 -10.10 -19.28
C PRO A 157 -36.48 -9.47 -18.31
N ASP A 158 -37.62 -9.01 -18.82
CA ASP A 158 -38.61 -8.22 -18.06
C ASP A 158 -39.05 -8.87 -16.74
N TRP A 159 -39.18 -10.20 -16.70
CA TRP A 159 -39.54 -10.94 -15.49
C TRP A 159 -38.42 -10.98 -14.42
N LEU A 160 -37.19 -10.66 -14.79
CA LEU A 160 -36.04 -10.49 -13.90
C LEU A 160 -35.54 -9.04 -13.85
N ALA A 161 -36.25 -8.08 -14.43
CA ALA A 161 -35.81 -6.70 -14.58
C ALA A 161 -35.42 -6.05 -13.24
N PHE A 162 -36.07 -6.45 -12.13
CA PHE A 162 -35.69 -6.00 -10.79
C PHE A 162 -34.21 -6.24 -10.44
N PHE A 163 -33.62 -7.32 -10.95
CA PHE A 163 -32.21 -7.70 -10.71
C PHE A 163 -31.25 -7.14 -11.76
N SER A 164 -31.71 -6.31 -12.68
CA SER A 164 -30.88 -5.69 -13.72
C SER A 164 -29.92 -4.63 -13.16
N GLY A 165 -28.91 -4.29 -13.94
CA GLY A 165 -27.93 -3.24 -13.62
C GLY A 165 -27.07 -3.61 -12.41
N LYS A 166 -26.80 -2.63 -11.54
CA LYS A 166 -25.93 -2.79 -10.36
C LYS A 166 -26.38 -3.90 -9.40
N ARG A 167 -27.68 -4.24 -9.38
CA ARG A 167 -28.22 -5.35 -8.56
C ARG A 167 -27.76 -6.72 -9.05
N CYS A 168 -27.53 -6.86 -10.36
CA CYS A 168 -26.99 -8.10 -10.96
C CYS A 168 -25.58 -8.40 -10.48
N VAL A 169 -24.79 -7.38 -10.13
CA VAL A 169 -23.38 -7.53 -9.73
C VAL A 169 -23.22 -8.48 -8.55
N ALA A 170 -23.98 -8.28 -7.47
CA ALA A 170 -23.87 -9.13 -6.28
C ALA A 170 -24.24 -10.61 -6.58
N ILE A 171 -25.25 -10.83 -7.41
CA ILE A 171 -25.67 -12.18 -7.83
C ILE A 171 -24.56 -12.87 -8.64
N MET A 172 -24.01 -12.16 -9.63
CA MET A 172 -22.94 -12.70 -10.47
C MET A 172 -21.66 -12.93 -9.66
N THR A 173 -21.35 -12.03 -8.72
CA THR A 173 -20.23 -12.22 -7.79
C THR A 173 -20.42 -13.49 -6.97
N ALA A 174 -21.61 -13.72 -6.42
CA ALA A 174 -21.91 -14.92 -5.65
C ALA A 174 -21.72 -16.20 -6.49
N VAL A 175 -22.25 -16.25 -7.70
CA VAL A 175 -22.09 -17.40 -8.60
C VAL A 175 -20.60 -17.64 -8.92
N ILE A 176 -19.86 -16.58 -9.25
CA ILE A 176 -18.42 -16.69 -9.54
C ILE A 176 -17.64 -17.17 -8.31
N CYS A 177 -17.99 -16.69 -7.11
CA CYS A 177 -17.33 -17.09 -5.87
C CYS A 177 -17.54 -18.57 -5.51
N ILE A 178 -18.67 -19.17 -5.87
CA ILE A 178 -18.86 -20.61 -5.72
C ILE A 178 -17.80 -21.35 -6.56
N VAL A 179 -17.64 -20.97 -7.83
CA VAL A 179 -16.65 -21.59 -8.72
C VAL A 179 -15.23 -21.35 -8.23
N VAL A 180 -14.92 -20.11 -7.85
CA VAL A 180 -13.59 -19.75 -7.31
C VAL A 180 -13.30 -20.51 -6.02
N SER A 181 -14.27 -20.68 -5.12
CA SER A 181 -14.09 -21.44 -3.88
C SER A 181 -13.82 -22.92 -4.15
N VAL A 182 -14.47 -23.52 -5.15
CA VAL A 182 -14.15 -24.90 -5.57
C VAL A 182 -12.72 -24.98 -6.08
N VAL A 183 -12.27 -24.02 -6.88
CA VAL A 183 -10.87 -23.97 -7.34
C VAL A 183 -9.91 -23.81 -6.17
N LEU A 184 -10.20 -22.88 -5.24
CA LEU A 184 -9.38 -22.63 -4.05
C LEU A 184 -9.35 -23.80 -3.08
N LEU A 185 -10.39 -24.62 -3.01
CA LEU A 185 -10.41 -25.82 -2.18
C LEU A 185 -9.20 -26.75 -2.49
N PHE A 186 -8.75 -26.78 -3.73
CA PHE A 186 -7.60 -27.55 -4.17
C PHE A 186 -6.31 -26.72 -4.32
N ALA A 187 -6.44 -25.49 -4.80
CA ALA A 187 -5.28 -24.63 -5.07
C ALA A 187 -4.73 -23.96 -3.82
N TRP A 188 -5.59 -23.60 -2.84
CA TRP A 188 -5.18 -22.85 -1.66
C TRP A 188 -4.14 -23.56 -0.80
N PRO A 189 -4.28 -24.86 -0.48
CA PRO A 189 -3.24 -25.59 0.26
C PRO A 189 -1.88 -25.59 -0.43
N LEU A 190 -1.86 -25.66 -1.77
CA LEU A 190 -0.62 -25.60 -2.54
C LEU A 190 0.02 -24.21 -2.49
N ILE A 191 -0.79 -23.16 -2.67
CA ILE A 191 -0.34 -21.76 -2.57
C ILE A 191 0.19 -21.48 -1.16
N PHE A 192 -0.58 -21.84 -0.14
CA PHE A 192 -0.20 -21.66 1.27
C PHE A 192 1.07 -22.45 1.61
N GLY A 193 1.16 -23.72 1.21
CA GLY A 193 2.35 -24.54 1.42
C GLY A 193 3.59 -23.96 0.75
N ALA A 194 3.46 -23.39 -0.46
CA ALA A 194 4.57 -22.70 -1.13
C ALA A 194 4.98 -21.43 -0.40
N LEU A 195 4.02 -20.64 0.12
CA LEU A 195 4.30 -19.46 0.93
C LEU A 195 4.98 -19.80 2.26
N VAL A 196 4.53 -20.89 2.92
CA VAL A 196 5.17 -21.42 4.14
C VAL A 196 6.61 -21.81 3.85
N ALA A 197 6.84 -22.62 2.82
CA ALA A 197 8.18 -23.09 2.44
C ALA A 197 9.11 -21.92 2.08
N LEU A 198 8.60 -20.90 1.36
CA LEU A 198 9.34 -19.67 1.06
C LEU A 198 9.68 -18.91 2.35
N GLY A 199 8.68 -18.72 3.23
CA GLY A 199 8.85 -18.03 4.49
C GLY A 199 9.83 -18.73 5.42
N GLU A 200 9.72 -20.05 5.60
CA GLU A 200 10.65 -20.87 6.36
C GLU A 200 12.07 -20.84 5.78
N GLY A 201 12.20 -20.92 4.44
CA GLY A 201 13.48 -20.83 3.76
C GLY A 201 14.17 -19.48 3.99
N ILE A 202 13.42 -18.38 3.92
CA ILE A 202 13.92 -17.04 4.22
C ILE A 202 14.24 -16.91 5.72
N ALA A 203 13.36 -17.39 6.61
CA ALA A 203 13.53 -17.32 8.06
C ALA A 203 14.76 -18.11 8.54
N ALA A 204 15.05 -19.26 7.94
CA ALA A 204 16.23 -20.06 8.24
C ALA A 204 17.54 -19.32 7.97
N MET A 205 17.54 -18.30 7.10
CA MET A 205 18.70 -17.46 6.80
C MET A 205 18.89 -16.31 7.81
N SER A 206 18.07 -16.23 8.84
CA SER A 206 18.14 -15.22 9.91
C SER A 206 18.23 -13.79 9.36
N GLY A 207 19.23 -13.01 9.75
CA GLY A 207 19.42 -11.62 9.32
C GLY A 207 19.59 -11.44 7.80
N ILE A 208 20.20 -12.41 7.11
CA ILE A 208 20.30 -12.39 5.64
C ILE A 208 18.91 -12.57 5.03
N GLY A 209 18.11 -13.47 5.60
CA GLY A 209 16.72 -13.66 5.18
C GLY A 209 15.87 -12.38 5.38
N ALA A 210 16.03 -11.68 6.51
CA ALA A 210 15.38 -10.40 6.72
C ALA A 210 15.77 -9.36 5.64
N GLY A 211 17.04 -9.35 5.21
CA GLY A 211 17.50 -8.51 4.10
C GLY A 211 16.86 -8.89 2.76
N ILE A 212 16.78 -10.18 2.46
CA ILE A 212 16.11 -10.67 1.23
C ILE A 212 14.63 -10.27 1.25
N TYR A 213 13.96 -10.46 2.39
CA TYR A 213 12.58 -10.02 2.56
C TYR A 213 12.43 -8.50 2.29
N ALA A 214 13.28 -7.67 2.91
CA ALA A 214 13.21 -6.22 2.75
C ALA A 214 13.45 -5.78 1.28
N PHE A 215 14.40 -6.41 0.59
CA PHE A 215 14.63 -6.19 -0.84
C PHE A 215 13.39 -6.53 -1.68
N LEU A 216 12.84 -7.73 -1.50
CA LEU A 216 11.67 -8.18 -2.25
C LEU A 216 10.43 -7.33 -1.92
N ASN A 217 10.26 -6.95 -0.65
CA ASN A 217 9.18 -6.08 -0.22
C ASN A 217 9.21 -4.76 -1.01
N ARG A 218 10.36 -4.07 -1.05
CA ARG A 218 10.50 -2.82 -1.82
C ARG A 218 10.29 -3.04 -3.31
N LEU A 219 10.87 -4.09 -3.88
CA LEU A 219 10.74 -4.39 -5.30
C LEU A 219 9.29 -4.62 -5.73
N LEU A 220 8.47 -5.16 -4.85
CA LEU A 220 7.06 -5.51 -5.13
C LEU A 220 6.06 -4.38 -4.85
N ILE A 221 6.46 -3.26 -4.22
CA ILE A 221 5.56 -2.13 -3.94
C ILE A 221 4.79 -1.65 -5.18
N PRO A 222 5.43 -1.47 -6.34
CA PRO A 222 4.74 -0.97 -7.53
C PRO A 222 3.61 -1.86 -8.04
N THR A 223 3.65 -3.14 -7.70
CA THR A 223 2.64 -4.13 -8.08
C THR A 223 1.56 -4.31 -7.00
N GLY A 224 1.78 -3.78 -5.80
CA GLY A 224 0.96 -4.02 -4.62
C GLY A 224 1.14 -5.42 -3.99
N LEU A 225 1.97 -6.29 -4.60
CA LEU A 225 2.18 -7.66 -4.11
C LEU A 225 3.00 -7.74 -2.82
N HIS A 226 3.68 -6.63 -2.42
CA HIS A 226 4.36 -6.55 -1.13
C HIS A 226 3.41 -6.82 0.05
N HIS A 227 2.11 -6.50 -0.05
CA HIS A 227 1.13 -6.83 0.98
C HIS A 227 0.95 -8.34 1.18
N ALA A 228 1.01 -9.14 0.11
CA ALA A 228 0.98 -10.59 0.22
C ALA A 228 2.23 -11.11 0.95
N LEU A 229 3.40 -10.52 0.65
CA LEU A 229 4.65 -10.86 1.31
C LEU A 229 4.65 -10.43 2.80
N ASN A 230 4.14 -9.23 3.10
CA ASN A 230 3.98 -8.73 4.48
C ASN A 230 3.11 -9.66 5.33
N ASN A 231 2.06 -10.23 4.71
CA ASN A 231 1.18 -11.16 5.40
C ASN A 231 1.92 -12.42 5.89
N VAL A 232 2.95 -12.85 5.16
CA VAL A 232 3.80 -13.97 5.53
C VAL A 232 4.68 -13.65 6.75
N PHE A 233 5.30 -12.47 6.81
CA PHE A 233 6.33 -12.15 7.80
C PHE A 233 5.82 -11.32 8.98
N TRP A 234 4.88 -10.39 8.75
CA TRP A 234 4.38 -9.49 9.80
C TRP A 234 3.11 -10.00 10.47
N PHE A 235 2.23 -10.63 9.69
CA PHE A 235 0.98 -11.18 10.18
C PHE A 235 1.07 -12.70 10.20
N ASP A 236 0.51 -13.33 11.19
CA ASP A 236 0.69 -14.74 11.54
C ASP A 236 0.18 -15.76 10.48
N THR A 237 0.49 -15.56 9.19
CA THR A 237 0.08 -16.48 8.12
C THR A 237 0.81 -17.82 8.18
N ILE A 238 2.10 -17.81 8.54
CA ILE A 238 2.96 -19.00 8.61
C ILE A 238 3.51 -19.22 10.03
N GLY A 239 2.95 -18.57 11.04
CA GLY A 239 3.41 -18.67 12.43
C GLY A 239 4.63 -17.79 12.74
N LEU A 240 4.98 -16.80 11.89
CA LEU A 240 6.02 -15.81 12.19
C LEU A 240 5.44 -14.61 12.92
N GLY A 241 4.49 -13.89 12.33
CA GLY A 241 3.78 -12.78 12.97
C GLY A 241 4.66 -11.73 13.64
N ASP A 242 5.77 -11.31 13.01
CA ASP A 242 6.80 -10.46 13.64
C ASP A 242 6.22 -9.14 14.18
N LEU A 243 5.30 -8.52 13.43
CA LEU A 243 4.59 -7.32 13.86
C LEU A 243 3.63 -7.63 15.03
N THR A 244 2.85 -8.69 14.90
CA THR A 244 1.81 -9.05 15.88
C THR A 244 2.44 -9.37 17.25
N HIS A 245 3.49 -10.19 17.27
CA HIS A 245 4.22 -10.53 18.50
C HIS A 245 4.95 -9.33 19.09
N PHE A 246 5.55 -8.48 18.26
CA PHE A 246 6.23 -7.26 18.70
C PHE A 246 5.27 -6.32 19.45
N TRP A 247 4.08 -6.09 18.89
CA TRP A 247 3.07 -5.21 19.47
C TRP A 247 2.21 -5.89 20.56
N ALA A 248 2.27 -7.20 20.67
CA ALA A 248 1.70 -7.93 21.82
C ALA A 248 2.55 -7.79 23.09
N GLY A 249 3.74 -7.18 22.99
CA GLY A 249 4.65 -7.02 24.12
C GLY A 249 5.51 -8.25 24.41
N GLU A 250 5.61 -9.17 23.47
CA GLU A 250 6.51 -10.32 23.52
C GLU A 250 7.96 -9.92 23.28
N THR A 251 8.88 -10.83 23.57
CA THR A 251 10.33 -10.67 23.36
C THR A 251 10.88 -11.76 22.46
N SER A 252 12.15 -11.66 22.07
CA SER A 252 12.82 -12.73 21.32
C SER A 252 12.98 -14.05 22.12
N ALA A 253 12.70 -14.04 23.42
CA ALA A 253 12.67 -15.27 24.24
C ALA A 253 11.36 -16.06 24.04
N ASP A 254 10.31 -15.39 23.63
CA ASP A 254 8.97 -15.97 23.45
C ASP A 254 8.76 -16.58 22.06
N VAL A 255 9.65 -16.26 21.12
CA VAL A 255 9.59 -16.68 19.71
C VAL A 255 10.88 -17.37 19.27
N LYS A 256 10.90 -18.00 18.09
CA LYS A 256 12.06 -18.73 17.56
C LYS A 256 13.01 -17.88 16.72
N TRP A 257 12.78 -16.58 16.62
CA TRP A 257 13.56 -15.62 15.81
C TRP A 257 13.86 -14.35 16.61
N SER A 258 14.71 -13.48 16.05
CA SER A 258 14.99 -12.17 16.67
C SER A 258 13.82 -11.23 16.36
N LEU A 259 12.93 -11.04 17.35
CA LEU A 259 11.69 -10.29 17.20
C LEU A 259 11.95 -8.84 16.73
N GLY A 260 11.20 -8.38 15.74
CA GLY A 260 11.37 -7.10 15.07
C GLY A 260 12.37 -7.11 13.91
N MET A 261 13.04 -8.23 13.60
CA MET A 261 14.06 -8.26 12.56
C MET A 261 13.53 -8.00 11.15
N TYR A 262 12.25 -8.27 10.91
CA TYR A 262 11.59 -8.00 9.62
C TYR A 262 11.02 -6.58 9.51
N MET A 263 11.18 -5.76 10.55
CA MET A 263 10.70 -4.37 10.60
C MET A 263 11.84 -3.36 10.75
N SER A 264 12.82 -3.68 11.59
CA SER A 264 13.81 -2.71 12.08
C SER A 264 14.64 -2.04 10.98
N GLY A 265 14.99 -2.78 9.91
CA GLY A 265 15.84 -2.27 8.83
C GLY A 265 15.17 -1.20 7.98
N PHE A 266 13.86 -1.08 8.03
CA PHE A 266 13.13 -0.08 7.28
C PHE A 266 13.28 1.33 7.87
N PHE A 267 13.44 1.47 9.19
CA PHE A 267 13.55 2.78 9.86
C PHE A 267 14.71 3.65 9.36
N PRO A 268 15.98 3.20 9.35
CA PRO A 268 17.06 4.04 8.86
C PRO A 268 16.91 4.38 7.36
N CYS A 269 16.35 3.46 6.57
CA CYS A 269 16.13 3.68 5.14
C CYS A 269 15.02 4.71 4.87
N MET A 270 13.86 4.58 5.53
CA MET A 270 12.73 5.48 5.31
C MET A 270 12.96 6.85 5.91
N MET A 271 13.44 6.91 7.16
CA MET A 271 13.63 8.17 7.86
C MET A 271 14.84 8.97 7.36
N PHE A 272 15.90 8.31 6.93
CA PHE A 272 17.14 9.00 6.57
C PHE A 272 17.60 8.70 5.14
N GLY A 273 17.48 7.45 4.68
CA GLY A 273 17.88 7.05 3.34
C GLY A 273 17.12 7.79 2.24
N ILE A 274 15.77 7.85 2.35
CA ILE A 274 14.94 8.61 1.40
C ILE A 274 15.29 10.10 1.39
N PRO A 275 15.41 10.82 2.53
CA PRO A 275 15.91 12.19 2.53
C PRO A 275 17.30 12.35 1.88
N GLY A 276 18.21 11.39 2.05
CA GLY A 276 19.51 11.39 1.38
C GLY A 276 19.39 11.27 -0.14
N ALA A 277 18.58 10.32 -0.61
CA ALA A 277 18.26 10.16 -2.04
C ALA A 277 17.57 11.39 -2.63
N ALA A 278 16.61 11.95 -1.88
CA ALA A 278 15.89 13.19 -2.23
C ALA A 278 16.86 14.37 -2.43
N LEU A 279 17.81 14.55 -1.52
CA LEU A 279 18.83 15.58 -1.63
C LEU A 279 19.68 15.40 -2.89
N ALA A 280 20.11 14.15 -3.18
CA ALA A 280 20.85 13.84 -4.41
C ALA A 280 20.06 14.21 -5.67
N MET A 281 18.77 13.87 -5.71
CA MET A 281 17.90 14.20 -6.84
C MET A 281 17.75 15.71 -7.02
N VAL A 282 17.47 16.46 -5.94
CA VAL A 282 17.33 17.93 -5.98
C VAL A 282 18.62 18.60 -6.46
N GLN A 283 19.78 18.12 -5.99
CA GLN A 283 21.07 18.71 -6.40
C GLN A 283 21.43 18.42 -7.85
N THR A 284 21.00 17.29 -8.39
CA THR A 284 21.26 16.89 -9.78
C THR A 284 20.16 17.30 -10.75
N ALA A 285 19.03 17.83 -10.26
CA ALA A 285 17.91 18.26 -11.09
C ALA A 285 18.27 19.46 -11.97
N LYS A 286 17.79 19.46 -13.21
CA LYS A 286 17.80 20.61 -14.14
C LYS A 286 16.81 21.68 -13.67
N ASN A 287 15.56 21.24 -13.35
CA ASN A 287 14.55 22.09 -12.74
C ASN A 287 14.43 21.79 -11.23
N LYS A 288 15.16 22.58 -10.43
CA LYS A 288 15.20 22.39 -8.97
C LYS A 288 13.86 22.66 -8.28
N LYS A 289 13.06 23.62 -8.79
CA LYS A 289 11.78 23.96 -8.16
C LYS A 289 10.79 22.81 -8.26
N ALA A 290 10.67 22.19 -9.44
CA ALA A 290 9.81 21.03 -9.65
C ALA A 290 10.29 19.83 -8.80
N ALA A 291 11.59 19.56 -8.76
CA ALA A 291 12.17 18.50 -7.95
C ALA A 291 11.91 18.73 -6.45
N ILE A 292 12.13 19.95 -5.94
CA ILE A 292 11.90 20.26 -4.52
C ILE A 292 10.44 19.99 -4.12
N GLY A 293 9.48 20.49 -4.89
CA GLY A 293 8.05 20.35 -4.59
C GLY A 293 7.61 18.90 -4.44
N LEU A 294 8.09 18.01 -5.31
CA LEU A 294 7.72 16.59 -5.28
C LEU A 294 8.56 15.79 -4.27
N VAL A 295 9.88 15.92 -4.35
CA VAL A 295 10.79 14.98 -3.67
C VAL A 295 10.94 15.33 -2.18
N VAL A 296 10.93 16.62 -1.81
CA VAL A 296 11.06 17.03 -0.41
C VAL A 296 9.78 16.69 0.37
N SER A 297 8.60 16.93 -0.21
CA SER A 297 7.34 16.54 0.44
C SER A 297 7.25 15.04 0.66
N ALA A 298 7.67 14.24 -0.32
CA ALA A 298 7.75 12.78 -0.21
C ALA A 298 8.76 12.33 0.87
N ALA A 299 9.92 13.00 0.96
CA ALA A 299 10.93 12.71 1.98
C ALA A 299 10.43 13.04 3.41
N ILE A 300 9.72 14.15 3.59
CA ILE A 300 9.11 14.50 4.88
C ILE A 300 8.04 13.46 5.26
N CYS A 301 7.21 13.06 4.32
CA CYS A 301 6.18 12.04 4.55
C CYS A 301 6.81 10.70 4.95
N ALA A 302 7.88 10.28 4.27
CA ALA A 302 8.62 9.08 4.61
C ALA A 302 9.29 9.17 5.99
N PHE A 303 9.88 10.31 6.34
CA PHE A 303 10.49 10.51 7.65
C PHE A 303 9.49 10.47 8.79
N VAL A 304 8.38 11.18 8.67
CA VAL A 304 7.40 11.34 9.76
C VAL A 304 6.53 10.08 9.90
N CYS A 305 5.90 9.66 8.79
CA CYS A 305 4.87 8.61 8.80
C CYS A 305 5.34 7.29 8.18
N GLY A 306 6.53 7.23 7.56
CA GLY A 306 6.97 6.04 6.82
C GLY A 306 6.23 5.79 5.50
N VAL A 307 5.48 6.78 4.98
CA VAL A 307 4.79 6.66 3.68
C VAL A 307 5.78 6.96 2.56
N THR A 308 6.14 5.93 1.79
CA THR A 308 7.23 5.98 0.81
C THR A 308 6.76 5.99 -0.65
N GLU A 309 5.51 5.65 -0.90
CA GLU A 309 4.94 5.51 -2.23
C GLU A 309 5.10 6.77 -3.13
N PRO A 310 4.94 8.01 -2.62
CA PRO A 310 5.15 9.19 -3.45
C PRO A 310 6.58 9.30 -3.99
N PHE A 311 7.57 8.89 -3.18
CA PHE A 311 8.97 8.83 -3.59
C PHE A 311 9.22 7.66 -4.55
N GLU A 312 8.77 6.48 -4.18
CA GLU A 312 9.02 5.23 -4.91
C GLU A 312 8.42 5.25 -6.31
N PHE A 313 7.17 5.68 -6.45
CA PHE A 313 6.55 5.82 -7.76
C PHE A 313 7.23 6.88 -8.62
N GLY A 314 7.68 7.98 -8.01
CA GLY A 314 8.45 8.99 -8.72
C GLY A 314 9.76 8.45 -9.30
N VAL A 315 10.49 7.63 -8.54
CA VAL A 315 11.76 7.02 -9.00
C VAL A 315 11.51 5.88 -9.99
N MET A 316 10.59 4.98 -9.65
CA MET A 316 10.36 3.76 -10.43
C MET A 316 9.90 4.05 -11.87
N PHE A 317 8.94 4.97 -12.04
CA PHE A 317 8.41 5.27 -13.37
C PHE A 317 9.39 5.99 -14.27
N LEU A 318 10.33 6.74 -13.68
CA LEU A 318 11.35 7.47 -14.44
C LEU A 318 12.59 6.61 -14.65
N CYS A 319 13.02 5.83 -13.66
CA CYS A 319 14.22 5.02 -13.74
C CYS A 319 14.12 3.72 -12.93
N PHE A 320 13.57 2.67 -13.52
CA PHE A 320 13.44 1.35 -12.87
C PHE A 320 14.78 0.76 -12.38
N PRO A 321 15.92 0.84 -13.11
CA PRO A 321 17.19 0.37 -12.59
C PRO A 321 17.63 1.04 -11.28
N LEU A 322 17.41 2.35 -11.14
CA LEU A 322 17.69 3.08 -9.91
C LEU A 322 16.78 2.62 -8.76
N TYR A 323 15.52 2.28 -9.09
CA TYR A 323 14.59 1.72 -8.14
C TYR A 323 15.04 0.33 -7.61
N VAL A 324 15.61 -0.51 -8.47
CA VAL A 324 16.19 -1.81 -8.03
C VAL A 324 17.36 -1.58 -7.08
N VAL A 325 18.21 -0.59 -7.35
CA VAL A 325 19.31 -0.21 -6.44
C VAL A 325 18.75 0.29 -5.10
N TYR A 326 17.72 1.12 -5.13
CA TYR A 326 17.00 1.56 -3.93
C TYR A 326 16.49 0.37 -3.10
N ALA A 327 15.82 -0.60 -3.72
CA ALA A 327 15.34 -1.80 -3.04
C ALA A 327 16.50 -2.63 -2.44
N ALA A 328 17.64 -2.74 -3.16
CA ALA A 328 18.83 -3.45 -2.68
C ALA A 328 19.42 -2.79 -1.43
N LEU A 329 19.43 -1.46 -1.36
CA LEU A 329 19.89 -0.74 -0.17
C LEU A 329 19.05 -1.07 1.06
N TYR A 330 17.72 -1.24 0.92
CA TYR A 330 16.89 -1.71 2.04
C TYR A 330 17.30 -3.09 2.52
N GLY A 331 17.56 -4.01 1.60
CA GLY A 331 18.07 -5.34 1.95
C GLY A 331 19.37 -5.27 2.75
N VAL A 332 20.35 -4.48 2.28
CA VAL A 332 21.65 -4.30 2.94
C VAL A 332 21.49 -3.69 4.33
N PHE A 333 20.73 -2.61 4.47
CA PHE A 333 20.53 -1.96 5.77
C PHE A 333 19.75 -2.85 6.75
N THR A 334 18.82 -3.68 6.27
CA THR A 334 18.14 -4.65 7.13
C THR A 334 19.10 -5.70 7.67
N VAL A 335 20.03 -6.20 6.85
CA VAL A 335 21.10 -7.09 7.33
C VAL A 335 21.97 -6.38 8.38
N ILE A 336 22.37 -5.14 8.12
CA ILE A 336 23.20 -4.36 9.07
C ILE A 336 22.45 -4.17 10.39
N THR A 337 21.18 -3.75 10.37
CA THR A 337 20.40 -3.54 11.59
C THR A 337 20.21 -4.82 12.40
N TYR A 338 20.10 -5.97 11.72
CA TYR A 338 20.07 -7.27 12.39
C TYR A 338 21.32 -7.52 13.21
N PHE A 339 22.51 -7.40 12.61
CA PHE A 339 23.79 -7.68 13.28
C PHE A 339 24.16 -6.65 14.33
N VAL A 340 23.77 -5.40 14.15
CA VAL A 340 24.01 -4.32 15.12
C VAL A 340 23.07 -4.44 16.33
N GLY A 341 21.99 -5.21 16.21
CA GLY A 341 21.03 -5.43 17.30
C GLY A 341 20.06 -4.25 17.51
N PHE A 342 19.89 -3.37 16.52
CA PHE A 342 18.82 -2.37 16.53
C PHE A 342 17.47 -3.06 16.32
N ARG A 343 16.53 -2.85 17.26
CA ARG A 343 15.16 -3.39 17.18
C ARG A 343 14.15 -2.29 17.43
N ALA A 344 13.30 -2.09 16.46
CA ALA A 344 12.12 -1.21 16.50
C ALA A 344 11.02 -1.84 15.67
N GLY A 345 9.79 -1.65 16.07
CA GLY A 345 8.61 -2.14 15.36
C GLY A 345 7.76 -0.99 14.84
N PHE A 346 6.98 -1.25 13.83
CA PHE A 346 5.94 -0.33 13.38
C PHE A 346 4.59 -1.02 13.37
N CYS A 347 3.55 -0.24 13.57
CA CYS A 347 2.17 -0.67 13.42
C CYS A 347 1.67 -0.34 12.02
N PHE A 348 2.05 0.85 11.55
CA PHE A 348 1.73 1.32 10.20
C PHE A 348 2.94 1.24 9.28
N SER A 349 4.01 1.99 9.58
CA SER A 349 5.23 2.03 8.76
C SER A 349 6.41 2.61 9.53
N ALA A 350 7.64 2.43 9.01
CA ALA A 350 8.88 2.76 9.70
C ALA A 350 9.21 4.27 9.66
N GLY A 351 8.33 5.08 10.21
CA GLY A 351 8.51 6.51 10.40
C GLY A 351 8.83 6.90 11.84
N ALA A 352 9.07 8.19 12.07
CA ALA A 352 9.40 8.73 13.39
C ALA A 352 8.26 8.50 14.41
N THR A 353 7.01 8.51 13.98
CA THR A 353 5.84 8.24 14.82
C THR A 353 5.89 6.82 15.40
N ASP A 354 6.03 5.82 14.54
CA ASP A 354 6.09 4.43 14.98
C ASP A 354 7.36 4.12 15.78
N LEU A 355 8.50 4.73 15.41
CA LEU A 355 9.72 4.60 16.20
C LEU A 355 9.53 5.11 17.64
N LEU A 356 8.89 6.28 17.80
CA LEU A 356 8.62 6.85 19.11
C LEU A 356 7.76 5.93 19.96
N PHE A 357 6.70 5.37 19.38
CA PHE A 357 5.77 4.51 20.08
C PHE A 357 6.36 3.13 20.36
N SER A 358 7.09 2.54 19.42
CA SER A 358 7.69 1.21 19.60
C SER A 358 8.91 1.20 20.51
N ALA A 359 9.57 2.34 20.74
CA ALA A 359 10.80 2.41 21.53
C ALA A 359 10.62 1.99 23.01
N SER A 360 9.40 2.04 23.53
CA SER A 360 9.05 1.62 24.89
C SER A 360 8.64 0.14 25.00
N LEU A 361 8.49 -0.58 23.88
CA LEU A 361 8.05 -1.96 23.86
C LEU A 361 9.15 -2.92 24.34
N PRO A 362 8.81 -4.06 24.96
CA PRO A 362 9.78 -5.03 25.48
C PRO A 362 10.76 -5.58 24.44
N ALA A 363 10.31 -5.74 23.19
CA ALA A 363 11.15 -6.22 22.09
C ALA A 363 12.06 -5.14 21.51
N ALA A 364 11.85 -3.85 21.82
CA ALA A 364 12.71 -2.77 21.34
C ALA A 364 14.10 -2.86 21.96
N ALA A 365 15.12 -2.71 21.15
CA ALA A 365 16.51 -2.77 21.59
C ALA A 365 17.37 -1.78 20.85
N ASN A 366 18.30 -1.16 21.59
CA ASN A 366 19.30 -0.22 21.04
C ASN A 366 18.68 0.87 20.14
N THR A 367 17.51 1.38 20.48
CA THR A 367 16.75 2.34 19.66
C THR A 367 17.51 3.65 19.37
N TRP A 368 18.46 4.03 20.25
CA TRP A 368 19.37 5.16 20.04
C TRP A 368 20.25 4.99 18.79
N MET A 369 20.49 3.76 18.34
CA MET A 369 21.30 3.47 17.16
C MET A 369 20.63 3.94 15.86
N ILE A 370 19.38 4.34 15.89
CA ILE A 370 18.75 5.00 14.74
C ILE A 370 19.54 6.22 14.26
N ILE A 371 20.24 6.92 15.16
CA ILE A 371 21.06 8.09 14.81
C ILE A 371 22.26 7.69 13.94
N PRO A 372 23.20 6.84 14.40
CA PRO A 372 24.33 6.46 13.57
C PRO A 372 23.93 5.64 12.34
N LEU A 373 22.95 4.74 12.44
CA LEU A 373 22.42 4.00 11.30
C LEU A 373 21.73 4.91 10.29
N GLY A 374 20.96 5.88 10.77
CA GLY A 374 20.31 6.87 9.92
C GLY A 374 21.30 7.76 9.18
N ILE A 375 22.33 8.27 9.87
CA ILE A 375 23.40 9.04 9.21
C ILE A 375 24.10 8.20 8.14
N ALA A 376 24.41 6.93 8.43
CA ALA A 376 25.00 6.02 7.45
C ALA A 376 24.05 5.79 6.26
N ALA A 377 22.76 5.57 6.51
CA ALA A 377 21.77 5.42 5.45
C ALA A 377 21.65 6.68 4.60
N PHE A 378 21.56 7.85 5.23
CA PHE A 378 21.53 9.13 4.52
C PHE A 378 22.71 9.30 3.57
N VAL A 379 23.94 9.10 4.09
CA VAL A 379 25.18 9.26 3.30
C VAL A 379 25.25 8.23 2.17
N VAL A 380 24.94 6.96 2.45
CA VAL A 380 24.99 5.89 1.43
C VAL A 380 23.97 6.13 0.34
N PHE A 381 22.70 6.40 0.69
CA PHE A 381 21.66 6.68 -0.30
C PHE A 381 22.00 7.93 -1.11
N TYR A 382 22.47 9.00 -0.46
CA TYR A 382 22.89 10.22 -1.14
C TYR A 382 24.01 9.95 -2.17
N LEU A 383 25.07 9.27 -1.73
CA LEU A 383 26.24 9.01 -2.61
C LEU A 383 25.88 8.07 -3.77
N VAL A 384 25.15 6.98 -3.48
CA VAL A 384 24.72 6.01 -4.49
C VAL A 384 23.81 6.65 -5.52
N PHE A 385 22.78 7.40 -5.08
CA PHE A 385 21.87 8.08 -5.98
C PHE A 385 22.59 9.16 -6.79
N ARG A 386 23.38 10.01 -6.14
CA ARG A 386 24.15 11.04 -6.84
C ARG A 386 25.09 10.45 -7.88
N PHE A 387 25.84 9.40 -7.52
CA PHE A 387 26.74 8.71 -8.45
C PHE A 387 25.97 8.09 -9.62
N ALA A 388 24.90 7.35 -9.35
CA ALA A 388 24.11 6.69 -10.39
C ALA A 388 23.48 7.71 -11.34
N ILE A 389 22.83 8.77 -10.81
CA ILE A 389 22.19 9.81 -11.61
C ILE A 389 23.23 10.54 -12.50
N THR A 390 24.38 10.92 -11.94
CA THR A 390 25.37 11.69 -12.68
C THR A 390 26.19 10.84 -13.66
N LYS A 391 26.54 9.60 -13.27
CA LYS A 391 27.37 8.72 -14.10
C LYS A 391 26.63 8.15 -15.31
N PHE A 392 25.34 7.81 -15.11
CA PHE A 392 24.52 7.14 -16.13
C PHE A 392 23.48 8.07 -16.74
N ASP A 393 23.51 9.37 -16.41
CA ASP A 393 22.54 10.40 -16.83
C ASP A 393 21.09 9.95 -16.69
N LEU A 394 20.76 9.40 -15.49
CA LEU A 394 19.46 8.80 -15.25
C LEU A 394 18.37 9.87 -15.10
N MET A 395 17.20 9.57 -15.66
CA MET A 395 16.02 10.39 -15.51
C MET A 395 15.46 10.27 -14.09
N THR A 396 15.33 11.41 -13.43
CA THR A 396 14.74 11.54 -12.09
C THR A 396 13.87 12.80 -12.05
N PRO A 397 13.01 12.98 -11.04
CA PRO A 397 12.19 14.19 -10.94
C PRO A 397 12.99 15.48 -11.10
N GLY A 398 12.57 16.33 -12.02
CA GLY A 398 13.25 17.59 -12.37
C GLY A 398 14.46 17.46 -13.31
N ARG A 399 14.71 16.26 -13.88
CA ARG A 399 15.69 16.04 -14.96
C ARG A 399 15.04 15.71 -16.30
N GLU A 400 13.72 15.71 -16.35
CA GLU A 400 12.97 15.56 -17.59
C GLU A 400 13.36 16.72 -18.53
N ASP A 401 13.54 16.45 -19.83
CA ASP A 401 13.87 17.49 -20.80
C ASP A 401 12.68 18.43 -20.89
N GLU A 402 12.88 19.66 -20.41
CA GLU A 402 11.88 20.71 -20.47
C GLU A 402 12.22 21.73 -21.55
N ASP A 403 11.33 21.81 -22.52
CA ASP A 403 11.00 23.08 -23.14
C ASP A 403 9.86 23.74 -22.33
N VAL A 404 10.14 24.35 -21.18
CA VAL A 404 9.12 25.09 -20.40
C VAL A 404 9.69 26.36 -19.83
N GLU A 405 9.31 27.46 -20.44
CA GLU A 405 9.42 28.80 -19.88
C GLU A 405 8.61 28.88 -18.56
N GLU A 406 9.26 29.41 -17.53
CA GLU A 406 8.65 29.71 -16.23
C GLU A 406 7.47 30.69 -16.39
N THR A 407 6.27 30.22 -16.13
CA THR A 407 5.17 31.13 -15.80
C THR A 407 4.79 30.92 -14.33
N SER A 408 5.22 31.89 -13.54
CA SER A 408 4.87 32.05 -12.12
C SER A 408 3.36 32.27 -11.98
N ALA A 409 2.61 31.26 -11.53
CA ALA A 409 1.25 31.44 -11.06
C ALA A 409 1.30 31.92 -9.61
N SER A 410 0.97 33.18 -9.43
CA SER A 410 0.74 33.90 -8.18
C SER A 410 -0.21 33.17 -7.24
N ALA A 411 0.13 33.23 -5.97
CA ALA A 411 -0.66 32.71 -4.87
C ALA A 411 -2.05 33.39 -4.79
N ALA A 412 -3.10 32.60 -5.04
CA ALA A 412 -4.45 32.87 -4.55
C ALA A 412 -4.89 31.68 -3.70
N ALA A 413 -5.38 31.93 -2.50
CA ALA A 413 -5.82 30.94 -1.55
C ALA A 413 -7.31 30.60 -1.82
N GLY A 414 -7.68 29.31 -1.78
CA GLY A 414 -9.05 28.83 -1.73
C GLY A 414 -9.44 27.88 -2.87
N ASP A 415 -10.61 27.27 -2.73
CA ASP A 415 -11.23 26.32 -3.65
C ASP A 415 -11.38 26.87 -5.09
N ASP A 416 -11.50 28.20 -5.25
CA ASP A 416 -11.57 28.88 -6.56
C ASP A 416 -10.33 28.64 -7.45
N LYS A 417 -9.17 28.37 -6.87
CA LYS A 417 -7.95 28.10 -7.64
C LYS A 417 -8.00 26.76 -8.38
N PHE A 418 -8.50 25.73 -7.71
CA PHE A 418 -8.58 24.39 -8.31
C PHE A 418 -9.67 24.35 -9.38
N ALA A 419 -10.77 25.05 -9.17
CA ALA A 419 -11.84 25.19 -10.16
C ALA A 419 -11.34 25.92 -11.42
N ALA A 420 -10.58 27.02 -11.25
CA ALA A 420 -9.99 27.75 -12.38
C ALA A 420 -8.98 26.89 -13.17
N LEU A 421 -8.11 26.14 -12.45
CA LEU A 421 -7.14 25.23 -13.06
C LEU A 421 -7.86 24.09 -13.81
N ALA A 422 -8.87 23.50 -13.20
CA ALA A 422 -9.67 22.43 -13.81
C ALA A 422 -10.36 22.90 -15.10
N ALA A 423 -10.98 24.07 -15.08
CA ALA A 423 -11.63 24.66 -16.25
C ALA A 423 -10.62 24.96 -17.38
N ALA A 424 -9.46 25.51 -17.05
CA ALA A 424 -8.42 25.80 -18.02
C ALA A 424 -7.81 24.52 -18.61
N VAL A 425 -7.56 23.49 -17.80
CA VAL A 425 -7.09 22.19 -18.30
C VAL A 425 -8.14 21.54 -19.18
N LEU A 426 -9.43 21.58 -18.81
CA LEU A 426 -10.52 21.01 -19.61
C LEU A 426 -10.57 21.66 -20.99
N ALA A 427 -10.47 22.99 -21.05
CA ALA A 427 -10.42 23.72 -22.33
C ALA A 427 -9.20 23.31 -23.16
N ALA A 428 -8.03 23.16 -22.54
CA ALA A 428 -6.77 22.83 -23.20
C ALA A 428 -6.70 21.38 -23.71
N VAL A 429 -7.47 20.45 -23.16
CA VAL A 429 -7.55 19.06 -23.65
C VAL A 429 -8.63 18.87 -24.73
N GLY A 430 -9.19 19.94 -25.26
CA GLY A 430 -10.18 19.92 -26.33
C GLY A 430 -11.65 20.02 -25.86
N GLY A 431 -11.85 20.42 -24.60
CA GLY A 431 -13.18 20.62 -24.03
C GLY A 431 -13.91 19.33 -23.61
N LYS A 432 -15.09 19.51 -23.05
CA LYS A 432 -15.91 18.41 -22.53
C LYS A 432 -16.22 17.33 -23.58
N GLU A 433 -16.45 17.74 -24.82
CA GLU A 433 -16.82 16.82 -25.89
C GLU A 433 -15.68 15.86 -26.30
N ASN A 434 -14.43 16.27 -26.06
CA ASN A 434 -13.25 15.44 -26.32
C ASN A 434 -12.93 14.48 -25.17
N VAL A 435 -13.40 14.74 -23.95
CA VAL A 435 -13.11 13.93 -22.76
C VAL A 435 -14.13 12.81 -22.61
N LYS A 436 -13.70 11.56 -22.74
CA LYS A 436 -14.51 10.35 -22.45
C LYS A 436 -14.50 10.01 -20.98
N THR A 437 -13.30 9.94 -20.40
CA THR A 437 -13.12 9.70 -18.97
C THR A 437 -11.93 10.50 -18.45
N VAL A 438 -11.98 10.88 -17.18
CA VAL A 438 -10.84 11.44 -16.46
C VAL A 438 -10.65 10.72 -15.14
N ASP A 439 -9.43 10.30 -14.89
CA ASP A 439 -8.97 9.75 -13.61
C ASP A 439 -7.68 10.48 -13.19
N CYS A 440 -7.23 10.28 -11.97
CA CYS A 440 -5.98 10.83 -11.50
C CYS A 440 -5.11 9.75 -10.81
N CYS A 441 -3.81 9.92 -10.84
CA CYS A 441 -2.88 9.23 -9.97
C CYS A 441 -2.27 10.23 -8.97
N ALA A 442 -1.24 9.85 -8.24
CA ALA A 442 -0.64 10.69 -7.20
C ALA A 442 -0.25 12.11 -7.67
N THR A 443 0.04 12.30 -8.96
CA THR A 443 0.53 13.59 -9.50
C THR A 443 -0.04 13.98 -10.87
N ARG A 444 -0.86 13.13 -11.53
CA ARG A 444 -1.28 13.31 -12.92
C ARG A 444 -2.77 13.08 -13.10
N LEU A 445 -3.39 13.95 -13.89
CA LEU A 445 -4.69 13.67 -14.49
C LEU A 445 -4.48 12.70 -15.66
N ARG A 446 -5.33 11.71 -15.79
CA ARG A 446 -5.33 10.73 -16.88
C ARG A 446 -6.62 10.86 -17.65
N PHE A 447 -6.51 11.31 -18.89
CA PHE A 447 -7.64 11.49 -19.78
C PHE A 447 -7.71 10.32 -20.77
N GLU A 448 -8.90 9.79 -20.95
CA GLU A 448 -9.28 9.11 -22.17
C GLU A 448 -10.05 10.11 -23.04
N LEU A 449 -9.50 10.38 -24.22
CA LEU A 449 -9.96 11.40 -25.13
C LEU A 449 -10.60 10.78 -26.39
N GLY A 450 -11.41 11.54 -27.08
CA GLY A 450 -11.82 11.22 -28.44
C GLY A 450 -10.65 11.30 -29.42
N ASP A 451 -9.88 12.38 -29.32
CA ASP A 451 -8.69 12.65 -30.11
C ASP A 451 -7.64 13.40 -29.27
N SER A 452 -6.47 12.80 -29.09
CA SER A 452 -5.35 13.42 -28.35
C SER A 452 -4.61 14.48 -29.16
N GLU A 453 -4.82 14.60 -30.46
CA GLU A 453 -4.25 15.67 -31.28
C GLU A 453 -4.86 17.03 -30.93
N LEU A 454 -6.09 17.07 -30.42
CA LEU A 454 -6.77 18.28 -29.96
C LEU A 454 -6.18 18.86 -28.67
N VAL A 455 -5.26 18.14 -28.01
CA VAL A 455 -4.65 18.62 -26.77
C VAL A 455 -3.61 19.68 -27.06
N ASP A 456 -3.86 20.87 -26.57
CA ASP A 456 -2.91 22.00 -26.58
C ASP A 456 -2.01 21.92 -25.32
N GLU A 457 -0.81 21.40 -25.52
CA GLU A 457 0.18 21.25 -24.44
C GLU A 457 0.62 22.60 -23.87
N ALA A 458 0.73 23.63 -24.71
CA ALA A 458 1.14 24.97 -24.29
C ALA A 458 0.04 25.61 -23.41
N ALA A 459 -1.24 25.42 -23.78
CA ALA A 459 -2.37 25.87 -23.00
C ALA A 459 -2.48 25.13 -21.66
N CYS A 460 -2.25 23.82 -21.62
CA CYS A 460 -2.20 23.05 -20.37
C CYS A 460 -1.10 23.58 -19.42
N LYS A 461 0.08 23.83 -19.93
CA LYS A 461 1.20 24.39 -19.18
C LYS A 461 0.89 25.79 -18.68
N LYS A 462 0.32 26.65 -19.54
CA LYS A 462 -0.12 28.02 -19.18
C LYS A 462 -1.20 28.02 -18.10
N ALA A 463 -2.07 27.00 -18.09
CA ALA A 463 -3.07 26.80 -17.04
C ALA A 463 -2.45 26.45 -15.66
N GLY A 464 -1.22 25.96 -15.63
CA GLY A 464 -0.51 25.58 -14.40
C GLY A 464 -0.18 24.09 -14.32
N ALA A 465 -0.39 23.32 -15.39
CA ALA A 465 0.10 21.95 -15.44
C ALA A 465 1.63 21.92 -15.56
N LEU A 466 2.26 20.99 -14.87
CA LEU A 466 3.71 20.79 -14.86
C LEU A 466 4.21 20.11 -16.14
N GLY A 467 3.34 19.47 -16.91
CA GLY A 467 3.67 18.82 -18.17
C GLY A 467 2.48 18.05 -18.76
N VAL A 468 2.60 17.66 -20.02
CA VAL A 468 1.61 16.85 -20.74
C VAL A 468 2.31 15.69 -21.43
N MET A 469 1.74 14.50 -21.38
CA MET A 469 2.26 13.30 -22.04
C MET A 469 1.15 12.69 -22.90
N LYS A 470 1.25 12.76 -24.20
CA LYS A 470 0.39 12.03 -25.12
C LYS A 470 0.88 10.59 -25.22
N MET A 471 0.06 9.64 -24.82
CA MET A 471 0.43 8.22 -24.74
C MET A 471 0.08 7.46 -26.03
N ASP A 472 -1.10 7.75 -26.58
CA ASP A 472 -1.61 7.24 -27.86
C ASP A 472 -2.70 8.19 -28.39
N LYS A 473 -3.35 7.83 -29.52
CA LYS A 473 -4.39 8.67 -30.15
C LYS A 473 -5.61 8.96 -29.29
N GLY A 474 -5.79 8.27 -28.17
CA GLY A 474 -6.95 8.41 -27.29
C GLY A 474 -6.59 8.59 -25.81
N ALA A 475 -5.31 8.64 -25.44
CA ALA A 475 -4.92 8.74 -24.03
C ALA A 475 -3.85 9.83 -23.82
N THR A 476 -4.13 10.73 -22.87
CA THR A 476 -3.22 11.82 -22.50
C THR A 476 -3.11 11.92 -20.97
N GLN A 477 -1.93 12.23 -20.48
CA GLN A 477 -1.66 12.50 -19.07
C GLN A 477 -1.24 13.96 -18.90
N VAL A 478 -1.88 14.67 -17.96
CA VAL A 478 -1.53 16.05 -17.59
C VAL A 478 -0.96 16.03 -16.17
N ILE A 479 0.28 16.46 -16.00
CA ILE A 479 1.00 16.44 -14.74
C ILE A 479 0.62 17.68 -13.95
N ILE A 480 -0.01 17.50 -12.78
CA ILE A 480 -0.47 18.58 -11.89
C ILE A 480 0.39 18.68 -10.62
N GLY A 481 0.96 17.56 -10.17
CA GLY A 481 1.66 17.47 -8.88
C GLY A 481 0.75 16.98 -7.76
N THR A 482 1.15 17.22 -6.50
CA THR A 482 0.50 16.68 -5.30
C THR A 482 -0.95 17.12 -5.10
N GLN A 483 -1.39 18.20 -5.76
CA GLN A 483 -2.75 18.75 -5.68
C GLN A 483 -3.71 18.16 -6.73
N VAL A 484 -3.28 17.15 -7.46
CA VAL A 484 -4.04 16.53 -8.58
C VAL A 484 -5.43 16.04 -8.17
N GLN A 485 -5.59 15.56 -6.95
CA GLN A 485 -6.86 15.07 -6.44
C GLN A 485 -7.93 16.19 -6.42
N ALA A 486 -7.58 17.35 -5.84
CA ALA A 486 -8.49 18.50 -5.78
C ALA A 486 -8.86 19.01 -7.19
N VAL A 487 -7.88 19.05 -8.10
CA VAL A 487 -8.14 19.45 -9.49
C VAL A 487 -9.01 18.43 -10.22
N ALA A 488 -8.82 17.14 -9.98
CA ALA A 488 -9.62 16.07 -10.57
C ALA A 488 -11.08 16.14 -10.10
N GLU A 489 -11.31 16.45 -8.82
CA GLU A 489 -12.65 16.61 -8.27
C GLU A 489 -13.40 17.79 -8.90
N GLU A 490 -12.72 18.94 -9.03
CA GLU A 490 -13.29 20.09 -9.71
C GLU A 490 -13.54 19.83 -11.21
N LEU A 491 -12.62 19.12 -11.87
CA LEU A 491 -12.76 18.77 -13.27
C LEU A 491 -13.94 17.82 -13.52
N LYS A 492 -14.18 16.86 -12.61
CA LYS A 492 -15.35 15.96 -12.68
C LYS A 492 -16.70 16.70 -12.50
N LYS A 493 -16.71 17.84 -11.80
CA LYS A 493 -17.92 18.69 -11.70
C LYS A 493 -18.23 19.42 -13.01
N LEU A 494 -17.23 19.61 -13.87
CA LEU A 494 -17.37 20.30 -15.16
C LEU A 494 -17.74 19.33 -16.29
N LEU A 495 -17.51 18.03 -16.15
CA LEU A 495 -17.84 16.98 -17.11
C LEU A 495 -19.27 16.49 -16.94
#